data_c6e6550cf00640c9fc972a4578d0c5d5
#
_entry.id   c6e6550cf00640c9fc972a4578d0c5d5
#
_cell.length_a   1.000
_cell.length_b   1.000
_cell.length_c   1.000
_cell.angle_alpha   90.00
_cell.angle_beta   90.00
_cell.angle_gamma   90.00
#
_symmetry.space_group_name_H-M   'P 1'
#
loop_
_entity.id
_entity.type
_entity.pdbx_description
1 polymer ?
#
loop_
_entity_poly.entity_id
_entity_poly.type
_entity_poly.pdbx_seq_one_letter_code
_entity_poly.pdbx_strand_id
1 'polypeptide(L)'
;MSDNTMRVKVIAPDRVFYEGDVTFMEFNTIEGIIGIYPRHIPTTVVIAPGVLKISESQGDKTAALHSGFAEILGDSVTILAESVEWPDEIDIR
;
A
#
# COMPACT_ATOMS: atom_id res chain seq x y z
N MET A 1 0.18 8.62 21.27
CA MET A 1 -0.02 9.06 19.91
C MET A 1 1.31 9.06 19.18
N SER A 2 1.30 8.59 17.98
CA SER A 2 2.53 8.51 17.20
C SER A 2 2.48 9.51 16.05
N ASP A 3 3.54 10.32 15.94
CA ASP A 3 3.69 11.23 14.81
C ASP A 3 4.36 10.55 13.64
N ASN A 4 4.69 9.26 13.79
CA ASN A 4 5.47 8.52 12.81
C ASN A 4 4.62 7.55 12.02
N THR A 5 3.30 7.72 12.04
CA THR A 5 2.43 6.83 11.26
C THR A 5 1.59 7.63 10.28
N MET A 6 1.12 6.91 9.28
CA MET A 6 0.16 7.43 8.33
C MET A 6 -0.98 6.42 8.24
N ARG A 7 -2.17 6.89 7.93
CA ARG A 7 -3.32 6.02 7.78
C ARG A 7 -3.34 5.47 6.37
N VAL A 8 -3.34 4.16 6.25
CA VAL A 8 -3.30 3.48 4.95
C VAL A 8 -4.56 2.67 4.78
N LYS A 9 -5.15 2.78 3.59
CA LYS A 9 -6.32 2.00 3.23
C LYS A 9 -6.09 1.43 1.83
N VAL A 10 -6.19 0.12 1.71
CA VAL A 10 -6.06 -0.58 0.44
C VAL A 10 -7.41 -1.16 0.09
N ILE A 11 -7.98 -0.72 -1.03
CA ILE A 11 -9.32 -1.08 -1.44
C ILE A 11 -9.26 -1.92 -2.71
N ALA A 12 -9.87 -3.09 -2.67
CA ALA A 12 -10.06 -3.95 -3.82
C ALA A 12 -11.52 -3.87 -4.26
N PRO A 13 -11.87 -4.36 -5.45
CA PRO A 13 -13.26 -4.25 -5.92
C PRO A 13 -14.27 -4.90 -5.00
N ASP A 14 -13.89 -5.96 -4.29
CA ASP A 14 -14.82 -6.74 -3.47
C ASP A 14 -14.65 -6.55 -1.97
N ARG A 15 -13.64 -5.77 -1.54
CA ARG A 15 -13.42 -5.63 -0.10
C ARG A 15 -12.42 -4.51 0.19
N VAL A 16 -12.42 -4.09 1.45
CA VAL A 16 -11.30 -3.32 1.99
C VAL A 16 -10.25 -4.34 2.38
N PHE A 17 -9.18 -4.39 1.63
CA PHE A 17 -8.14 -5.40 1.78
C PHE A 17 -7.31 -5.17 3.05
N TYR A 18 -7.02 -3.91 3.34
CA TYR A 18 -6.19 -3.55 4.48
C TYR A 18 -6.53 -2.13 4.93
N GLU A 19 -6.48 -1.92 6.24
CA GLU A 19 -6.62 -0.58 6.79
C GLU A 19 -5.87 -0.54 8.10
N GLY A 20 -4.99 0.44 8.29
CA GLY A 20 -4.22 0.51 9.51
C GLY A 20 -3.27 1.69 9.52
N ASP A 21 -2.56 1.81 10.63
CA ASP A 21 -1.54 2.83 10.82
C ASP A 21 -0.18 2.22 10.47
N VAL A 22 0.56 2.90 9.60
CA VAL A 22 1.74 2.37 8.94
C VAL A 22 2.88 3.35 9.08
N THR A 23 4.09 2.85 9.33
CA THR A 23 5.27 3.68 9.46
C THR A 23 6.00 3.86 8.14
N PHE A 24 5.83 2.92 7.20
CA PHE A 24 6.48 2.97 5.90
C PHE A 24 5.76 2.02 4.97
N MET A 25 5.66 2.38 3.70
CA MET A 25 5.18 1.43 2.70
C MET A 25 5.95 1.61 1.39
N GLU A 26 5.94 0.56 0.59
CA GLU A 26 6.69 0.52 -0.65
C GLU A 26 5.94 -0.31 -1.66
N PHE A 27 5.92 0.14 -2.90
CA PHE A 27 5.31 -0.65 -3.98
C PHE A 27 5.83 -0.15 -5.32
N ASN A 28 5.54 -0.91 -6.37
CA ASN A 28 5.98 -0.58 -7.71
C ASN A 28 5.02 0.40 -8.37
N THR A 29 5.58 1.38 -9.05
CA THR A 29 4.81 2.27 -9.93
C THR A 29 5.33 2.11 -11.35
N ILE A 30 4.62 2.71 -12.29
CA ILE A 30 5.07 2.68 -13.69
C ILE A 30 6.41 3.38 -13.88
N GLU A 31 6.83 4.16 -12.89
CA GLU A 31 8.11 4.87 -12.94
C GLU A 31 9.17 4.23 -12.04
N GLY A 32 8.86 3.09 -11.44
CA GLY A 32 9.77 2.40 -10.54
C GLY A 32 9.19 2.24 -9.16
N ILE A 33 10.03 1.80 -8.23
CA ILE A 33 9.61 1.57 -6.86
C ILE A 33 9.50 2.90 -6.13
N ILE A 34 8.41 3.08 -5.39
CA ILE A 34 8.23 4.26 -4.55
C ILE A 34 8.17 3.81 -3.09
N GLY A 35 8.88 4.56 -2.22
CA GLY A 35 8.79 4.37 -0.78
C GLY A 35 8.09 5.58 -0.18
N ILE A 36 7.17 5.33 0.74
CA ILE A 36 6.32 6.37 1.31
C ILE A 36 6.46 6.37 2.82
N TYR A 37 6.83 7.52 3.37
CA TYR A 37 6.88 7.78 4.79
C TYR A 37 5.76 8.75 5.17
N PRO A 38 5.40 8.83 6.45
CA PRO A 38 4.40 9.81 6.90
C PRO A 38 4.79 11.22 6.48
N ARG A 39 3.80 12.04 6.22
CA ARG A 39 3.94 13.43 5.78
C ARG A 39 4.57 13.55 4.40
N HIS A 40 4.31 12.57 3.57
CA HIS A 40 4.75 12.60 2.16
C HIS A 40 4.04 13.73 1.43
N ILE A 41 4.74 14.32 0.46
CA ILE A 41 4.14 15.34 -0.41
C ILE A 41 2.94 14.71 -1.13
N PRO A 42 1.79 15.42 -1.20
CA PRO A 42 0.62 14.89 -1.90
C PRO A 42 0.96 14.51 -3.34
N THR A 43 0.60 13.30 -3.70
CA THR A 43 0.98 12.72 -4.98
C THR A 43 -0.03 11.65 -5.38
N THR A 44 -0.30 11.54 -6.67
CA THR A 44 -1.08 10.43 -7.21
C THR A 44 -0.17 9.64 -8.14
N VAL A 45 -0.11 8.33 -7.96
CA VAL A 45 0.76 7.49 -8.78
C VAL A 45 -0.03 6.33 -9.37
N VAL A 46 0.43 5.85 -10.52
CA VAL A 46 -0.12 4.67 -11.17
C VAL A 46 0.71 3.47 -10.73
N ILE A 47 0.03 2.46 -10.22
CA ILE A 47 0.66 1.27 -9.65
C ILE A 47 0.99 0.28 -10.75
N ALA A 48 2.17 -0.30 -10.69
CA ALA A 48 2.58 -1.41 -11.54
C ALA A 48 2.57 -2.70 -10.71
N PRO A 49 2.42 -3.86 -11.35
CA PRO A 49 2.42 -5.13 -10.61
C PRO A 49 3.70 -5.36 -9.83
N GLY A 50 3.57 -5.89 -8.63
CA GLY A 50 4.71 -6.17 -7.78
C GLY A 50 4.28 -6.47 -6.36
N VAL A 51 5.23 -6.30 -5.44
CA VAL A 51 5.00 -6.57 -4.03
C VAL A 51 4.69 -5.25 -3.31
N LEU A 52 3.60 -5.26 -2.57
CA LEU A 52 3.28 -4.18 -1.65
C LEU A 52 3.89 -4.54 -0.30
N LYS A 53 4.72 -3.66 0.23
CA LYS A 53 5.31 -3.84 1.54
C LYS A 53 4.71 -2.81 2.48
N ILE A 54 4.20 -3.28 3.61
CA ILE A 54 3.57 -2.44 4.63
C ILE A 54 4.33 -2.67 5.94
N SER A 55 4.90 -1.61 6.49
CA SER A 55 5.64 -1.71 7.75
C SER A 55 4.83 -1.07 8.86
N GLU A 56 4.45 -1.88 9.83
CA GLU A 56 3.75 -1.43 11.03
C GLU A 56 4.73 -1.43 12.20
N SER A 57 4.34 -0.81 13.30
CA SER A 57 5.19 -0.79 14.49
C SER A 57 5.49 -2.19 15.01
N GLN A 58 4.64 -3.15 14.70
CA GLN A 58 4.77 -4.53 15.20
C GLN A 58 5.40 -5.47 14.18
N GLY A 59 5.73 -5.00 13.01
CA GLY A 59 6.34 -5.83 11.99
C GLY A 59 5.84 -5.50 10.60
N ASP A 60 6.34 -6.22 9.63
CA ASP A 60 6.07 -5.98 8.22
C ASP A 60 5.05 -6.97 7.68
N LYS A 61 4.27 -6.51 6.72
CA LYS A 61 3.37 -7.36 5.94
C LYS A 61 3.68 -7.14 4.46
N THR A 62 3.49 -8.18 3.68
CA THR A 62 3.64 -8.07 2.23
C THR A 62 2.42 -8.64 1.54
N ALA A 63 2.14 -8.13 0.36
CA ALA A 63 1.01 -8.59 -0.44
C ALA A 63 1.38 -8.50 -1.92
N ALA A 64 0.73 -9.32 -2.73
CA ALA A 64 0.87 -9.22 -4.19
C ALA A 64 -0.10 -8.14 -4.66
N LEU A 65 0.43 -7.12 -5.31
CA LEU A 65 -0.35 -5.98 -5.77
C LEU A 65 -0.26 -5.92 -7.28
N HIS A 66 -1.40 -5.83 -7.92
CA HIS A 66 -1.44 -5.67 -9.37
C HIS A 66 -1.61 -4.19 -9.69
N SER A 67 -2.34 -3.85 -10.73
CA SER A 67 -2.46 -2.47 -11.15
C SER A 67 -3.47 -1.71 -10.31
N GLY A 68 -3.42 -0.41 -10.42
CA GLY A 68 -4.33 0.48 -9.72
C GLY A 68 -3.74 1.87 -9.57
N PHE A 69 -4.25 2.59 -8.60
CA PHE A 69 -3.80 3.95 -8.30
C PHE A 69 -3.56 4.09 -6.82
N ALA A 70 -2.62 4.96 -6.47
CA ALA A 70 -2.41 5.34 -5.08
C ALA A 70 -2.52 6.85 -4.96
N GLU A 71 -3.28 7.29 -3.99
CA GLU A 71 -3.38 8.71 -3.65
C GLU A 71 -2.71 8.94 -2.31
N ILE A 72 -1.70 9.77 -2.30
CA ILE A 72 -0.90 10.06 -1.12
C ILE A 72 -1.21 11.47 -0.68
N LEU A 73 -1.70 11.63 0.55
CA LEU A 73 -2.13 12.92 1.07
C LEU A 73 -1.54 13.13 2.47
N GLY A 74 -0.25 13.49 2.52
CA GLY A 74 0.39 13.76 3.79
C GLY A 74 0.38 12.54 4.69
N ASP A 75 -0.57 12.49 5.62
CA ASP A 75 -0.63 11.42 6.61
C ASP A 75 -1.58 10.30 6.24
N SER A 76 -2.07 10.27 5.01
CA SER A 76 -2.95 9.20 4.57
C SER A 76 -2.57 8.74 3.18
N VAL A 77 -2.75 7.44 2.94
CA VAL A 77 -2.52 6.83 1.63
C VAL A 77 -3.71 5.93 1.33
N THR A 78 -4.30 6.12 0.17
CA THR A 78 -5.39 5.26 -0.29
C THR A 78 -4.94 4.58 -1.57
N ILE A 79 -4.98 3.26 -1.57
CA ILE A 79 -4.69 2.46 -2.75
C ILE A 79 -5.98 1.87 -3.27
N LEU A 80 -6.26 2.11 -4.56
CA LEU A 80 -7.38 1.49 -5.26
C LEU A 80 -6.79 0.46 -6.20
N ALA A 81 -6.84 -0.80 -5.80
CA ALA A 81 -6.20 -1.89 -6.53
C ALA A 81 -7.22 -2.68 -7.32
N GLU A 82 -6.86 -3.07 -8.53
CA GLU A 82 -7.68 -3.99 -9.31
C GLU A 82 -7.63 -5.38 -8.72
N SER A 83 -6.48 -5.76 -8.16
CA SER A 83 -6.29 -7.07 -7.55
C SER A 83 -5.16 -6.97 -6.54
N VAL A 84 -5.41 -7.50 -5.36
CA VAL A 84 -4.42 -7.54 -4.30
C VAL A 84 -4.70 -8.76 -3.43
N GLU A 85 -3.63 -9.47 -3.05
CA GLU A 85 -3.77 -10.72 -2.31
C GLU A 85 -2.67 -10.85 -1.27
N TRP A 86 -3.03 -11.39 -0.12
CA TRP A 86 -2.04 -11.80 0.87
C TRP A 86 -1.32 -13.06 0.35
N PRO A 87 -0.08 -13.32 0.79
CA PRO A 87 0.66 -14.48 0.30
C PRO A 87 -0.06 -15.80 0.51
N ASP A 88 -0.79 -15.95 1.61
CA ASP A 88 -1.49 -17.20 1.92
C ASP A 88 -2.82 -17.32 1.19
N GLU A 89 -3.22 -16.29 0.45
CA GLU A 89 -4.41 -16.33 -0.40
C GLU A 89 -4.10 -16.72 -1.84
N ILE A 90 -2.82 -16.69 -2.19
CA ILE A 90 -2.44 -16.96 -3.59
C ILE A 90 -2.55 -18.45 -3.84
N ASP A 91 -3.32 -18.81 -4.87
CA ASP A 91 -3.53 -20.20 -5.26
C ASP A 91 -2.43 -20.62 -6.21
N ILE A 92 -1.51 -21.41 -5.72
CA ILE A 92 -0.37 -21.89 -6.51
C ILE A 92 -0.65 -23.31 -6.96
N ARG A 93 -0.56 -23.54 -8.26
CA ARG A 93 -0.85 -24.82 -8.87
C ARG A 93 0.39 -25.40 -9.49
#